data_e87be7921ca24fccd3de21becd1833b1
#
_entry.id   e87be7921ca24fccd3de21becd1833b1
#
_cell.length_a   1.000
_cell.length_b   1.000
_cell.length_c   1.000
_cell.angle_alpha   90.00
_cell.angle_beta   90.00
_cell.angle_gamma   90.00
#
_symmetry.space_group_name_H-M   'P 1'
#
loop_
_entity.id
_entity.type
_entity.pdbx_description
1 polymer ?
#
loop_
_entity_poly.entity_id
_entity_poly.type
_entity_poly.pdbx_seq_one_letter_code
_entity_poly.pdbx_strand_id
1 'polypeptide(L)'
;LHDALPISKKQREHTLLTAKNPYEGFEMPSIEVGTIKAADGKTDLYYRLIKPADFDPAKKYPAIVYVYGGPHAQMITNGWMNDARGWDIYMANKGYIMFSLDNRGSSNRGLEFENATFRQLGIEEGKDQVKGVEFLKSQPYVDGERIGVHGWSFGGHMTTALMLRYPEIFKVGVAGGPVIDWGYYEIMYGDRKST
;
A
#
# COMPACT_ATOMS: atom_id res chain seq x y z
N LEU A 1 4.71 14.06 -14.19
CA LEU A 1 4.52 15.35 -14.86
C LEU A 1 4.17 15.16 -16.36
N HIS A 2 3.24 14.22 -16.67
CA HIS A 2 2.81 13.99 -18.04
C HIS A 2 1.50 14.71 -18.43
N ASP A 3 0.91 15.53 -17.56
CA ASP A 3 -0.39 16.14 -17.79
C ASP A 3 -0.36 17.62 -18.15
N ALA A 4 0.79 18.14 -18.55
CA ALA A 4 0.79 19.42 -19.26
C ALA A 4 0.35 19.15 -20.71
N LEU A 5 -0.93 19.36 -21.01
CA LEU A 5 -1.44 19.35 -22.37
C LEU A 5 -0.58 20.29 -23.22
N PRO A 6 -0.06 19.86 -24.37
CA PRO A 6 0.73 20.73 -25.22
C PRO A 6 -0.14 21.87 -25.72
N ILE A 7 0.17 23.09 -25.29
CA ILE A 7 -0.52 24.33 -25.69
C ILE A 7 -0.28 24.62 -27.19
N SER A 8 0.72 23.98 -27.80
CA SER A 8 0.93 24.01 -29.24
C SER A 8 1.72 22.81 -29.75
N LYS A 9 1.50 22.41 -31.01
CA LYS A 9 2.24 21.34 -31.71
C LYS A 9 3.75 21.60 -31.91
N LYS A 10 4.29 22.71 -31.40
CA LYS A 10 5.70 23.12 -31.54
C LYS A 10 6.46 23.18 -30.21
N GLN A 11 5.86 22.79 -29.09
CA GLN A 11 6.56 22.80 -27.82
C GLN A 11 7.57 21.65 -27.80
N ARG A 12 8.87 21.97 -27.69
CA ARG A 12 9.94 21.02 -27.43
C ARG A 12 10.03 20.83 -25.92
N GLU A 13 10.11 19.58 -25.49
CA GLU A 13 10.46 19.29 -24.08
C GLU A 13 11.88 19.78 -23.82
N HIS A 14 12.06 20.54 -22.73
CA HIS A 14 13.36 20.96 -22.23
C HIS A 14 13.58 20.31 -20.87
N THR A 15 14.61 19.51 -20.76
CA THR A 15 15.04 18.97 -19.48
C THR A 15 15.63 20.09 -18.65
N LEU A 16 14.96 20.48 -17.57
CA LEU A 16 15.43 21.51 -16.65
C LEU A 16 16.46 20.97 -15.64
N LEU A 17 16.27 19.73 -15.23
CA LEU A 17 17.14 19.07 -14.26
C LEU A 17 17.11 17.57 -14.45
N THR A 18 18.27 16.95 -14.43
CA THR A 18 18.41 15.49 -14.31
C THR A 18 19.01 15.18 -12.94
N ALA A 19 18.22 14.60 -12.03
CA ALA A 19 18.70 14.16 -10.73
C ALA A 19 19.55 12.89 -10.89
N LYS A 20 20.59 12.76 -10.07
CA LYS A 20 21.34 11.51 -9.96
C LYS A 20 20.46 10.44 -9.31
N ASN A 21 20.63 9.20 -9.72
CA ASN A 21 19.98 8.07 -9.04
C ASN A 21 20.60 7.92 -7.63
N PRO A 22 19.84 8.13 -6.54
CA PRO A 22 20.36 8.00 -5.18
C PRO A 22 20.71 6.55 -4.79
N TYR A 23 20.29 5.57 -5.59
CA TYR A 23 20.56 4.15 -5.36
C TYR A 23 21.65 3.58 -6.27
N GLU A 24 22.42 4.46 -6.94
CA GLU A 24 23.54 4.02 -7.75
C GLU A 24 24.56 3.26 -6.89
N GLY A 25 24.89 2.02 -7.29
CA GLY A 25 25.79 1.14 -6.54
C GLY A 25 25.12 0.30 -5.44
N PHE A 26 23.81 0.45 -5.22
CA PHE A 26 23.05 -0.45 -4.33
C PHE A 26 22.44 -1.61 -5.11
N GLU A 27 22.46 -2.79 -4.48
CA GLU A 27 21.66 -3.91 -4.98
C GLU A 27 20.18 -3.64 -4.70
N MET A 28 19.43 -3.41 -5.78
CA MET A 28 18.03 -3.03 -5.68
C MET A 28 17.12 -4.27 -5.70
N PRO A 29 16.13 -4.32 -4.81
CA PRO A 29 15.11 -5.37 -4.83
C PRO A 29 14.22 -5.24 -6.08
N SER A 30 13.58 -6.33 -6.48
CA SER A 30 12.58 -6.28 -7.55
C SER A 30 11.28 -5.67 -7.05
N ILE A 31 10.70 -4.77 -7.83
CA ILE A 31 9.42 -4.10 -7.52
C ILE A 31 8.42 -4.50 -8.59
N GLU A 32 7.34 -5.15 -8.18
CA GLU A 32 6.27 -5.62 -9.05
C GLU A 32 4.96 -4.89 -8.69
N VAL A 33 4.21 -4.50 -9.69
CA VAL A 33 2.86 -3.95 -9.54
C VAL A 33 1.88 -4.82 -10.31
N GLY A 34 0.74 -5.07 -9.71
CA GLY A 34 -0.32 -5.87 -10.33
C GLY A 34 -1.69 -5.53 -9.74
N THR A 35 -2.67 -6.36 -10.06
CA THR A 35 -4.03 -6.23 -9.56
C THR A 35 -4.53 -7.52 -8.94
N ILE A 36 -5.37 -7.39 -7.92
CA ILE A 36 -6.18 -8.47 -7.34
C ILE A 36 -7.63 -8.01 -7.24
N LYS A 37 -8.56 -8.94 -7.09
CA LYS A 37 -9.95 -8.58 -6.83
C LYS A 37 -10.16 -8.18 -5.38
N ALA A 38 -10.93 -7.10 -5.18
CA ALA A 38 -11.41 -6.66 -3.87
C ALA A 38 -12.33 -7.71 -3.22
N ALA A 39 -12.71 -7.47 -1.97
CA ALA A 39 -13.63 -8.33 -1.24
C ALA A 39 -15.02 -8.42 -1.87
N ASP A 40 -15.42 -7.48 -2.72
CA ASP A 40 -16.66 -7.53 -3.51
C ASP A 40 -16.60 -8.50 -4.71
N GLY A 41 -15.43 -9.06 -5.00
CA GLY A 41 -15.19 -9.98 -6.12
C GLY A 41 -15.20 -9.34 -7.52
N LYS A 42 -15.37 -8.02 -7.61
CA LYS A 42 -15.54 -7.28 -8.88
C LYS A 42 -14.43 -6.25 -9.11
N THR A 43 -14.20 -5.41 -8.13
CA THR A 43 -13.28 -4.26 -8.21
C THR A 43 -11.83 -4.73 -8.24
N ASP A 44 -11.03 -4.17 -9.15
CA ASP A 44 -9.60 -4.42 -9.17
C ASP A 44 -8.90 -3.50 -8.17
N LEU A 45 -8.00 -4.06 -7.36
CA LEU A 45 -7.15 -3.33 -6.42
C LEU A 45 -5.71 -3.42 -6.91
N TYR A 46 -5.02 -2.29 -6.98
CA TYR A 46 -3.60 -2.29 -7.28
C TYR A 46 -2.78 -2.68 -6.06
N TYR A 47 -1.76 -3.51 -6.29
CA TYR A 47 -0.77 -3.85 -5.28
C TYR A 47 0.64 -3.57 -5.78
N ARG A 48 1.56 -3.35 -4.84
CA ARG A 48 3.00 -3.37 -5.02
C ARG A 48 3.60 -4.47 -4.17
N LEU A 49 4.43 -5.32 -4.79
CA LEU A 49 5.15 -6.39 -4.15
C LEU A 49 6.64 -6.19 -4.38
N ILE A 50 7.44 -6.24 -3.32
CA ILE A 50 8.89 -6.06 -3.39
C ILE A 50 9.54 -7.31 -2.83
N LYS A 51 10.41 -7.91 -3.64
CA LYS A 51 11.19 -9.11 -3.30
C LYS A 51 12.64 -8.73 -3.06
N PRO A 52 13.37 -9.40 -2.16
CA PRO A 52 14.80 -9.18 -1.95
C PRO A 52 15.62 -9.13 -3.25
N ALA A 53 16.73 -8.41 -3.26
CA ALA A 53 17.64 -8.39 -4.40
C ALA A 53 18.22 -9.79 -4.72
N ASP A 54 18.50 -10.58 -3.66
CA ASP A 54 18.98 -11.96 -3.70
C ASP A 54 17.83 -12.99 -3.61
N PHE A 55 16.67 -12.66 -4.15
CA PHE A 55 15.47 -13.50 -4.08
C PHE A 55 15.69 -14.90 -4.65
N ASP A 56 15.39 -15.90 -3.82
CA ASP A 56 15.44 -17.32 -4.19
C ASP A 56 14.02 -17.93 -4.10
N PRO A 57 13.40 -18.33 -5.21
CA PRO A 57 12.04 -18.85 -5.22
C PRO A 57 11.88 -20.18 -4.45
N ALA A 58 12.95 -20.86 -4.10
CA ALA A 58 12.93 -22.07 -3.27
C ALA A 58 12.84 -21.78 -1.79
N LYS A 59 13.10 -20.56 -1.35
CA LYS A 59 13.02 -20.15 0.05
C LYS A 59 11.63 -19.65 0.43
N LYS A 60 11.35 -19.66 1.74
CA LYS A 60 10.18 -19.06 2.37
C LYS A 60 10.54 -17.77 3.08
N TYR A 61 9.88 -16.70 2.73
CA TYR A 61 10.12 -15.36 3.28
C TYR A 61 8.97 -14.91 4.17
N PRO A 62 9.24 -14.29 5.32
CA PRO A 62 8.21 -13.54 6.05
C PRO A 62 7.75 -12.35 5.21
N ALA A 63 6.51 -11.93 5.41
CA ALA A 63 5.96 -10.78 4.70
C ALA A 63 5.57 -9.65 5.65
N ILE A 64 5.72 -8.42 5.19
CA ILE A 64 5.24 -7.22 5.87
C ILE A 64 4.27 -6.50 4.94
N VAL A 65 3.03 -6.35 5.41
CA VAL A 65 2.02 -5.53 4.76
C VAL A 65 2.16 -4.10 5.28
N TYR A 66 2.52 -3.17 4.39
CA TYR A 66 2.39 -1.75 4.71
C TYR A 66 1.01 -1.28 4.31
N VAL A 67 0.26 -0.77 5.26
CA VAL A 67 -1.08 -0.24 5.05
C VAL A 67 -1.15 1.24 5.39
N TYR A 68 -1.74 2.04 4.53
CA TYR A 68 -2.33 3.31 4.91
C TYR A 68 -3.86 3.16 4.94
N GLY A 69 -4.46 2.80 3.83
CA GLY A 69 -5.86 2.41 3.71
C GLY A 69 -6.87 3.55 3.77
N GLY A 70 -6.42 4.75 4.13
CA GLY A 70 -7.30 5.88 4.40
C GLY A 70 -7.93 6.49 3.16
N PRO A 71 -9.04 7.22 3.34
CA PRO A 71 -9.69 7.95 2.27
C PRO A 71 -8.74 8.91 1.55
N HIS A 72 -8.89 9.02 0.23
CA HIS A 72 -8.08 9.87 -0.65
C HIS A 72 -6.57 9.62 -0.64
N ALA A 73 -6.11 8.48 -0.13
CA ALA A 73 -4.72 8.06 -0.23
C ALA A 73 -4.53 7.09 -1.39
N GLN A 74 -3.44 7.26 -2.11
CA GLN A 74 -2.98 6.32 -3.14
C GLN A 74 -1.50 6.01 -2.88
N MET A 75 -1.18 4.74 -2.69
CA MET A 75 0.14 4.27 -2.32
C MET A 75 0.91 3.73 -3.52
N ILE A 76 0.21 3.35 -4.58
CA ILE A 76 0.79 2.73 -5.76
C ILE A 76 0.50 3.62 -6.95
N THR A 77 1.55 4.19 -7.55
CA THR A 77 1.46 5.04 -8.72
C THR A 77 2.38 4.55 -9.82
N ASN A 78 2.27 5.14 -11.00
CA ASN A 78 3.20 4.93 -12.12
C ASN A 78 4.41 5.88 -12.03
N GLY A 79 4.75 6.32 -10.81
CA GLY A 79 5.91 7.15 -10.54
C GLY A 79 7.22 6.35 -10.47
N TRP A 80 8.29 7.04 -10.13
CA TRP A 80 9.59 6.42 -9.94
C TRP A 80 9.53 5.35 -8.84
N MET A 81 9.98 4.13 -9.16
CA MET A 81 9.93 2.95 -8.29
C MET A 81 8.52 2.61 -7.79
N ASN A 82 7.47 3.04 -8.50
CA ASN A 82 6.07 2.86 -8.10
C ASN A 82 5.79 3.35 -6.66
N ASP A 83 6.46 4.43 -6.25
CA ASP A 83 6.44 5.02 -4.91
C ASP A 83 6.87 4.09 -3.77
N ALA A 84 7.72 3.10 -4.08
CA ALA A 84 8.39 2.31 -3.04
C ALA A 84 9.30 3.23 -2.20
N ARG A 85 9.16 3.12 -0.89
CA ARG A 85 9.93 3.94 0.05
C ARG A 85 11.27 3.29 0.38
N GLY A 86 12.25 4.09 0.78
CA GLY A 86 13.56 3.59 1.18
C GLY A 86 13.51 2.53 2.28
N TRP A 87 12.53 2.62 3.19
CA TRP A 87 12.31 1.61 4.22
C TRP A 87 11.82 0.28 3.64
N ASP A 88 10.94 0.31 2.64
CA ASP A 88 10.44 -0.89 1.96
C ASP A 88 11.60 -1.62 1.27
N ILE A 89 12.48 -0.85 0.61
CA ILE A 89 13.71 -1.36 -0.05
C ILE A 89 14.66 -1.98 0.99
N TYR A 90 14.89 -1.27 2.09
CA TYR A 90 15.75 -1.76 3.17
C TYR A 90 15.24 -3.07 3.76
N MET A 91 13.95 -3.17 4.06
CA MET A 91 13.37 -4.38 4.65
C MET A 91 13.34 -5.54 3.65
N ALA A 92 13.09 -5.27 2.36
CA ALA A 92 13.21 -6.29 1.33
C ALA A 92 14.63 -6.88 1.31
N ASN A 93 15.67 -6.05 1.34
CA ASN A 93 17.07 -6.50 1.40
C ASN A 93 17.45 -7.15 2.73
N LYS A 94 16.60 -7.06 3.77
CA LYS A 94 16.72 -7.85 5.01
C LYS A 94 15.98 -9.19 4.95
N GLY A 95 15.47 -9.58 3.79
CA GLY A 95 14.84 -10.87 3.57
C GLY A 95 13.35 -10.90 3.87
N TYR A 96 12.66 -9.77 3.73
CA TYR A 96 11.21 -9.70 3.83
C TYR A 96 10.57 -9.49 2.47
N ILE A 97 9.42 -10.10 2.24
CA ILE A 97 8.53 -9.67 1.16
C ILE A 97 7.76 -8.44 1.66
N MET A 98 7.90 -7.32 0.95
CA MET A 98 7.15 -6.12 1.27
C MET A 98 5.93 -6.02 0.36
N PHE A 99 4.77 -5.72 0.94
CA PHE A 99 3.51 -5.66 0.22
C PHE A 99 2.72 -4.41 0.59
N SER A 100 2.13 -3.78 -0.40
CA SER A 100 1.18 -2.66 -0.22
C SER A 100 0.01 -2.86 -1.16
N LEU A 101 -1.18 -2.48 -0.71
CA LEU A 101 -2.43 -2.59 -1.47
C LEU A 101 -3.22 -1.30 -1.34
N ASP A 102 -3.63 -0.72 -2.47
CA ASP A 102 -4.62 0.35 -2.51
C ASP A 102 -6.02 -0.26 -2.48
N ASN A 103 -6.60 -0.32 -1.27
CA ASN A 103 -7.95 -0.81 -1.04
C ASN A 103 -9.01 0.17 -1.57
N ARG A 104 -10.26 -0.25 -1.66
CA ARG A 104 -11.39 0.65 -1.90
C ARG A 104 -11.42 1.75 -0.85
N GLY A 105 -11.85 2.94 -1.24
CA GLY A 105 -11.73 4.16 -0.43
C GLY A 105 -10.51 5.01 -0.78
N SER A 106 -9.49 4.46 -1.47
CA SER A 106 -8.36 5.25 -1.96
C SER A 106 -8.77 6.14 -3.15
N SER A 107 -7.91 7.11 -3.50
CA SER A 107 -8.23 8.14 -4.49
C SER A 107 -8.01 7.71 -5.94
N ASN A 108 -8.46 8.58 -6.86
CA ASN A 108 -8.19 8.51 -8.31
C ASN A 108 -8.83 7.32 -9.04
N ARG A 109 -9.88 6.72 -8.47
CA ARG A 109 -10.60 5.58 -9.04
C ARG A 109 -12.09 5.86 -9.24
N GLY A 110 -12.53 7.09 -8.98
CA GLY A 110 -13.90 7.52 -9.11
C GLY A 110 -14.73 7.37 -7.83
N LEU A 111 -15.88 8.06 -7.81
CA LEU A 111 -16.70 8.25 -6.62
C LEU A 111 -17.19 6.93 -5.99
N GLU A 112 -17.58 5.95 -6.78
CA GLU A 112 -18.05 4.65 -6.28
C GLU A 112 -16.94 3.92 -5.50
N PHE A 113 -15.73 3.97 -6.03
CA PHE A 113 -14.57 3.36 -5.38
C PHE A 113 -14.21 4.08 -4.08
N GLU A 114 -14.22 5.41 -4.09
CA GLU A 114 -13.90 6.23 -2.91
C GLU A 114 -14.98 6.11 -1.82
N ASN A 115 -16.25 6.07 -2.19
CA ASN A 115 -17.36 5.98 -1.26
C ASN A 115 -17.61 4.58 -0.69
N ALA A 116 -16.87 3.57 -1.11
CA ALA A 116 -17.01 2.22 -0.55
C ALA A 116 -16.80 2.18 0.97
N THR A 117 -16.06 3.15 1.52
CA THR A 117 -15.75 3.24 2.95
C THR A 117 -16.63 4.25 3.71
N PHE A 118 -17.62 4.86 3.02
CA PHE A 118 -18.49 5.86 3.62
C PHE A 118 -19.20 5.33 4.88
N ARG A 119 -19.02 6.00 6.01
CA ARG A 119 -19.53 5.67 7.35
C ARG A 119 -19.16 4.27 7.87
N GLN A 120 -18.09 3.67 7.34
CA GLN A 120 -17.63 2.34 7.76
C GLN A 120 -16.11 2.19 7.66
N LEU A 121 -15.40 3.25 8.08
CA LEU A 121 -13.94 3.28 8.08
C LEU A 121 -13.34 2.08 8.83
N GLY A 122 -12.30 1.49 8.25
CA GLY A 122 -11.60 0.32 8.79
C GLY A 122 -12.34 -1.00 8.58
N ILE A 123 -13.53 -1.02 7.97
CA ILE A 123 -14.30 -2.24 7.71
C ILE A 123 -14.05 -2.75 6.30
N GLU A 124 -14.43 -1.97 5.28
CA GLU A 124 -14.25 -2.40 3.89
C GLU A 124 -12.78 -2.44 3.49
N GLU A 125 -11.99 -1.48 3.96
CA GLU A 125 -10.55 -1.49 3.80
C GLU A 125 -9.92 -2.76 4.38
N GLY A 126 -10.37 -3.15 5.58
CA GLY A 126 -9.88 -4.37 6.25
C GLY A 126 -10.19 -5.63 5.45
N LYS A 127 -11.39 -5.75 4.90
CA LYS A 127 -11.76 -6.89 4.03
C LYS A 127 -10.89 -6.96 2.77
N ASP A 128 -10.61 -5.81 2.15
CA ASP A 128 -9.75 -5.74 0.97
C ASP A 128 -8.29 -6.07 1.32
N GLN A 129 -7.77 -5.59 2.47
CA GLN A 129 -6.43 -5.95 2.93
C GLN A 129 -6.29 -7.46 3.19
N VAL A 130 -7.34 -8.12 3.69
CA VAL A 130 -7.37 -9.59 3.84
C VAL A 130 -7.24 -10.27 2.47
N LYS A 131 -7.87 -9.75 1.41
CA LYS A 131 -7.66 -10.27 0.04
C LYS A 131 -6.21 -10.14 -0.41
N GLY A 132 -5.53 -9.05 -0.03
CA GLY A 132 -4.09 -8.92 -0.23
C GLY A 132 -3.29 -10.00 0.49
N VAL A 133 -3.66 -10.34 1.72
CA VAL A 133 -3.00 -11.43 2.46
C VAL A 133 -3.30 -12.80 1.86
N GLU A 134 -4.53 -13.06 1.41
CA GLU A 134 -4.87 -14.29 0.69
C GLU A 134 -3.98 -14.46 -0.56
N PHE A 135 -3.79 -13.38 -1.32
CA PHE A 135 -2.87 -13.35 -2.45
C PHE A 135 -1.42 -13.64 -2.01
N LEU A 136 -0.93 -13.01 -0.93
CA LEU A 136 0.41 -13.29 -0.42
C LEU A 136 0.57 -14.76 -0.02
N LYS A 137 -0.39 -15.34 0.69
CA LYS A 137 -0.38 -16.75 1.11
C LYS A 137 -0.42 -17.73 -0.08
N SER A 138 -0.98 -17.31 -1.21
CA SER A 138 -0.97 -18.12 -2.43
C SER A 138 0.40 -18.18 -3.12
N GLN A 139 1.33 -17.29 -2.76
CA GLN A 139 2.67 -17.26 -3.33
C GLN A 139 3.54 -18.37 -2.72
N PRO A 140 4.17 -19.23 -3.52
CA PRO A 140 4.93 -20.37 -2.99
C PRO A 140 6.12 -19.98 -2.11
N TYR A 141 6.64 -18.77 -2.28
CA TYR A 141 7.78 -18.23 -1.55
C TYR A 141 7.40 -17.42 -0.30
N VAL A 142 6.13 -17.23 0.01
CA VAL A 142 5.68 -16.53 1.22
C VAL A 142 5.46 -17.53 2.35
N ASP A 143 5.98 -17.22 3.54
CA ASP A 143 5.65 -17.91 4.77
C ASP A 143 4.37 -17.32 5.36
N GLY A 144 3.24 -17.97 5.10
CA GLY A 144 1.92 -17.52 5.54
C GLY A 144 1.71 -17.45 7.05
N GLU A 145 2.62 -18.07 7.84
CA GLU A 145 2.59 -18.01 9.31
C GLU A 145 3.42 -16.85 9.87
N ARG A 146 4.17 -16.14 9.02
CA ARG A 146 5.00 -15.00 9.41
C ARG A 146 4.63 -13.75 8.63
N ILE A 147 3.40 -13.26 8.83
CA ILE A 147 2.89 -12.03 8.22
C ILE A 147 2.71 -10.97 9.29
N GLY A 148 3.39 -9.84 9.11
CA GLY A 148 3.24 -8.63 9.91
C GLY A 148 2.52 -7.53 9.17
N VAL A 149 1.97 -6.56 9.91
CA VAL A 149 1.34 -5.36 9.37
C VAL A 149 1.91 -4.10 10.01
N HIS A 150 2.10 -3.07 9.21
CA HIS A 150 2.64 -1.80 9.67
C HIS A 150 1.97 -0.64 8.94
N GLY A 151 1.67 0.43 9.67
CA GLY A 151 1.12 1.64 9.10
C GLY A 151 1.22 2.84 10.03
N TRP A 152 1.12 4.04 9.48
CA TRP A 152 1.23 5.30 10.20
C TRP A 152 -0.05 6.13 10.07
N SER A 153 -0.46 6.89 11.11
CA SER A 153 -1.64 7.74 11.11
C SER A 153 -2.92 6.92 10.88
N PHE A 154 -3.67 7.14 9.79
CA PHE A 154 -4.77 6.26 9.41
C PHE A 154 -4.28 4.82 9.18
N GLY A 155 -3.06 4.64 8.67
CA GLY A 155 -2.42 3.32 8.58
C GLY A 155 -2.16 2.69 9.94
N GLY A 156 -1.91 3.50 10.97
CA GLY A 156 -1.85 3.04 12.37
C GLY A 156 -3.22 2.58 12.87
N HIS A 157 -4.30 3.32 12.57
CA HIS A 157 -5.68 2.89 12.80
C HIS A 157 -5.96 1.55 12.10
N MET A 158 -5.64 1.45 10.81
CA MET A 158 -5.81 0.21 10.04
C MET A 158 -5.00 -0.95 10.60
N THR A 159 -3.74 -0.71 10.99
CA THR A 159 -2.90 -1.73 11.65
C THR A 159 -3.57 -2.26 12.91
N THR A 160 -4.07 -1.36 13.77
CA THR A 160 -4.77 -1.74 14.99
C THR A 160 -6.06 -2.51 14.68
N ALA A 161 -6.87 -2.03 13.73
CA ALA A 161 -8.10 -2.68 13.32
C ALA A 161 -7.85 -4.08 12.74
N LEU A 162 -6.83 -4.25 11.92
CA LEU A 162 -6.46 -5.54 11.33
C LEU A 162 -5.97 -6.52 12.39
N MET A 163 -5.13 -6.10 13.33
CA MET A 163 -4.66 -6.94 14.43
C MET A 163 -5.78 -7.42 15.34
N LEU A 164 -6.77 -6.56 15.61
CA LEU A 164 -7.90 -6.90 16.50
C LEU A 164 -8.96 -7.75 15.80
N ARG A 165 -9.21 -7.51 14.51
CA ARG A 165 -10.26 -8.22 13.76
C ARG A 165 -9.81 -9.53 13.15
N TYR A 166 -8.51 -9.64 12.84
CA TYR A 166 -7.92 -10.80 12.14
C TYR A 166 -6.65 -11.30 12.86
N PRO A 167 -6.73 -11.62 14.16
CA PRO A 167 -5.56 -12.04 14.96
C PRO A 167 -4.94 -13.35 14.48
N GLU A 168 -5.72 -14.17 13.77
CA GLU A 168 -5.24 -15.40 13.15
C GLU A 168 -4.33 -15.14 11.93
N ILE A 169 -4.46 -13.99 11.30
CA ILE A 169 -3.72 -13.62 10.08
C ILE A 169 -2.40 -12.95 10.43
N PHE A 170 -2.48 -11.84 11.18
CA PHE A 170 -1.33 -11.00 11.47
C PHE A 170 -0.68 -11.38 12.79
N LYS A 171 0.62 -11.68 12.78
CA LYS A 171 1.36 -12.12 13.96
C LYS A 171 2.07 -10.98 14.68
N VAL A 172 2.37 -9.90 13.97
CA VAL A 172 3.02 -8.70 14.51
C VAL A 172 2.39 -7.47 13.87
N GLY A 173 2.13 -6.45 14.69
CA GLY A 173 1.64 -5.15 14.22
C GLY A 173 2.47 -4.00 14.78
N VAL A 174 2.80 -3.02 13.92
CA VAL A 174 3.45 -1.77 14.33
C VAL A 174 2.56 -0.60 13.90
N ALA A 175 1.78 -0.09 14.85
CA ALA A 175 0.87 1.04 14.63
C ALA A 175 1.54 2.35 15.05
N GLY A 176 1.93 3.16 14.09
CA GLY A 176 2.52 4.48 14.33
C GLY A 176 1.46 5.57 14.36
N GLY A 177 1.39 6.36 15.46
CA GLY A 177 0.48 7.47 15.61
C GLY A 177 -0.99 7.16 15.26
N PRO A 178 -1.57 6.04 15.76
CA PRO A 178 -2.87 5.58 15.32
C PRO A 178 -4.00 6.48 15.80
N VAL A 179 -5.00 6.70 14.95
CA VAL A 179 -6.29 7.23 15.40
C VAL A 179 -7.06 6.07 16.05
N ILE A 180 -7.19 6.11 17.36
CA ILE A 180 -7.83 5.04 18.13
C ILE A 180 -9.32 5.28 18.30
N ASP A 181 -9.71 6.52 18.50
CA ASP A 181 -11.11 6.92 18.67
C ASP A 181 -11.38 8.20 17.85
N TRP A 182 -12.26 8.07 16.87
CA TRP A 182 -12.64 9.17 15.98
C TRP A 182 -13.36 10.30 16.71
N GLY A 183 -13.98 10.04 17.86
CA GLY A 183 -14.61 11.07 18.70
C GLY A 183 -13.64 12.09 19.28
N TYR A 184 -12.36 11.73 19.37
CA TYR A 184 -11.28 12.64 19.82
C TYR A 184 -10.45 13.21 18.68
N TYR A 185 -10.77 12.85 17.44
CA TYR A 185 -10.08 13.39 16.29
C TYR A 185 -10.71 14.71 15.82
N GLU A 186 -10.02 15.43 14.95
CA GLU A 186 -10.50 16.74 14.51
C GLU A 186 -11.75 16.62 13.62
N ILE A 187 -12.73 17.51 13.87
CA ILE A 187 -14.06 17.46 13.24
C ILE A 187 -13.98 17.58 11.72
N MET A 188 -13.10 18.44 11.20
CA MET A 188 -12.99 18.67 9.75
C MET A 188 -12.55 17.43 8.99
N TYR A 189 -11.73 16.59 9.60
CA TYR A 189 -11.35 15.31 9.00
C TYR A 189 -12.54 14.36 8.97
N GLY A 190 -13.25 14.23 10.11
CA GLY A 190 -14.43 13.39 10.22
C GLY A 190 -15.53 13.79 9.25
N ASP A 191 -15.87 15.09 9.18
CA ASP A 191 -16.89 15.62 8.28
C ASP A 191 -16.56 15.40 6.79
N ARG A 192 -15.31 15.64 6.39
CA ARG A 192 -14.87 15.45 5.00
C ARG A 192 -14.68 14.00 4.58
N LYS A 193 -14.33 13.15 5.53
CA LYS A 193 -13.99 11.73 5.27
C LYS A 193 -15.13 10.78 5.61
N SER A 194 -16.27 11.34 6.02
CA SER A 194 -17.51 10.58 6.28
C SER A 194 -17.34 9.56 7.41
N THR A 195 -16.77 10.01 8.50
CA THR A 195 -16.74 9.27 9.77
C THR A 195 -18.07 9.30 10.50
#